data_9ca1ad9b4b0531802fc03b1a877bd18c
#
_entry.id   9ca1ad9b4b0531802fc03b1a877bd18c
#
_cell.length_a   1.000
_cell.length_b   1.000
_cell.length_c   1.000
_cell.angle_alpha   90.00
_cell.angle_beta   90.00
_cell.angle_gamma   90.00
#
_symmetry.space_group_name_H-M   'P 1'
#
loop_
_entity.id
_entity.type
_entity.pdbx_description
1 polymer ?
#
loop_
_entity_poly.entity_id
_entity_poly.type
_entity_poly.pdbx_seq_one_letter_code
_entity_poly.pdbx_strand_id
1 'polypeptide(L)'
;EIYTRKIVGSVRCVYETEIDFQTPIHIHFIGIGGISMSGLAEILIDRHFPVSGSDMKSSEITDHLKHIGARIAIGQRAENITDDIDLVVYTAAIHENNEEFAAAKAKGIPMMTRAALLGQIMDNYARSIAVAGTHGKTTTTSMLADILLQGSMDPTVSVGGMLDQIGGNIRVGQSDVFLTEACEYTNSFLEFHPLYSIILNVEEDHMDFFKDIDDIKHSFHIFASQTAPDGQIIINGDMEHTGDIVKGLSQKVITFGMGAENDYTAKDISYDREGNGSYTLVVRGEELGHISLKVKGAHNVMNSLAAIACSRAIGLSMEQITSGLLAFSGTHRRFEIKGNIGDVIVIDDYAHHPTEIQATLNAAREYPHDELWVVFQPHTYSRTKAFLPKFAEVLSQADHVILADIFAAREPDTGMVSSMDIVNLMKDTSCDVHYFPTFGEIEDYLLSHVKGHDLLITMGAGDVVKIGEELLKKTADK
;
A
#
# COMPACT_ATOMS: atom_id res chain seq x y z
N GLU A 1 -40.53 -8.27 -3.58
CA GLU A 1 -39.67 -9.38 -4.07
C GLU A 1 -38.24 -8.99 -3.88
N ILE A 2 -37.57 -9.65 -2.92
CA ILE A 2 -36.17 -9.43 -2.54
C ILE A 2 -35.31 -10.21 -3.54
N TYR A 3 -34.59 -9.52 -4.42
CA TYR A 3 -33.58 -10.15 -5.28
C TYR A 3 -32.34 -10.48 -4.47
N THR A 4 -32.22 -11.74 -4.05
CA THR A 4 -30.96 -12.32 -3.56
C THR A 4 -29.96 -12.42 -4.71
N ARG A 5 -28.88 -11.65 -4.67
CA ARG A 5 -27.74 -11.78 -5.56
C ARG A 5 -27.02 -13.11 -5.27
N LYS A 6 -27.35 -14.17 -5.98
CA LYS A 6 -26.55 -15.39 -6.04
C LYS A 6 -25.60 -15.32 -7.22
N ILE A 7 -24.32 -15.19 -6.95
CA ILE A 7 -23.27 -15.36 -7.96
C ILE A 7 -22.77 -16.81 -7.87
N VAL A 8 -22.68 -17.44 -9.03
CA VAL A 8 -22.22 -18.82 -9.21
C VAL A 8 -20.70 -18.84 -9.27
N GLY A 9 -20.05 -19.62 -8.39
CA GLY A 9 -18.71 -20.14 -8.67
C GLY A 9 -17.60 -19.96 -7.64
N SER A 10 -17.86 -19.54 -6.40
CA SER A 10 -16.93 -19.77 -5.29
C SER A 10 -17.71 -20.23 -4.07
N VAL A 11 -17.12 -21.10 -3.25
CA VAL A 11 -17.68 -21.45 -1.95
C VAL A 11 -17.57 -20.19 -1.10
N ARG A 12 -18.58 -19.32 -1.19
CA ARG A 12 -18.77 -18.23 -0.25
C ARG A 12 -19.05 -18.88 1.10
N CYS A 13 -18.17 -18.76 2.07
CA CYS A 13 -18.61 -18.81 3.45
C CYS A 13 -19.70 -17.72 3.59
N VAL A 14 -20.94 -18.14 3.68
CA VAL A 14 -22.05 -17.23 3.95
C VAL A 14 -21.80 -16.75 5.38
N TYR A 15 -21.32 -15.54 5.55
CA TYR A 15 -21.31 -14.89 6.84
C TYR A 15 -22.78 -14.65 7.19
N GLU A 16 -23.28 -15.29 8.25
CA GLU A 16 -24.65 -15.10 8.72
C GLU A 16 -24.84 -13.69 9.31
N THR A 17 -23.73 -12.94 9.56
CA THR A 17 -23.71 -11.62 10.16
C THR A 17 -23.20 -10.58 9.14
N GLU A 18 -24.07 -9.65 8.77
CA GLU A 18 -23.77 -8.52 7.90
C GLU A 18 -23.49 -7.27 8.74
N ILE A 19 -22.49 -6.46 8.34
CA ILE A 19 -22.20 -5.16 8.97
C ILE A 19 -23.07 -4.09 8.35
N ASP A 20 -24.05 -3.65 9.10
CA ASP A 20 -24.97 -2.56 8.74
C ASP A 20 -24.85 -1.42 9.77
N PHE A 21 -24.46 -0.23 9.31
CA PHE A 21 -24.30 0.95 10.17
C PHE A 21 -25.61 1.40 10.84
N GLN A 22 -26.77 0.94 10.36
CA GLN A 22 -28.06 1.23 10.96
C GLN A 22 -28.39 0.27 12.13
N THR A 23 -27.73 -0.87 12.21
CA THR A 23 -27.97 -1.92 13.21
C THR A 23 -26.68 -2.38 13.86
N PRO A 24 -26.02 -1.51 14.70
CA PRO A 24 -24.74 -1.85 15.32
C PRO A 24 -24.82 -3.10 16.20
N ILE A 25 -23.85 -4.00 16.04
CA ILE A 25 -23.64 -5.23 16.80
C ILE A 25 -22.34 -5.17 17.57
N HIS A 26 -22.16 -6.02 18.59
CA HIS A 26 -20.92 -6.09 19.36
C HIS A 26 -19.84 -6.89 18.62
N ILE A 27 -18.74 -6.22 18.26
CA ILE A 27 -17.63 -6.79 17.50
C ILE A 27 -16.39 -6.90 18.39
N HIS A 28 -15.81 -8.11 18.43
CA HIS A 28 -14.56 -8.38 19.13
C HIS A 28 -13.40 -8.60 18.16
N PHE A 29 -12.27 -7.92 18.39
CA PHE A 29 -11.07 -7.98 17.55
C PHE A 29 -9.95 -8.76 18.23
N ILE A 30 -9.50 -9.87 17.62
CA ILE A 30 -8.29 -10.59 18.05
C ILE A 30 -7.06 -9.92 17.40
N GLY A 31 -6.22 -9.27 18.23
CA GLY A 31 -5.09 -8.46 17.74
C GLY A 31 -5.48 -7.04 17.36
N ILE A 32 -6.31 -6.38 18.17
CA ILE A 32 -6.87 -5.05 17.91
C ILE A 32 -5.82 -3.93 17.78
N GLY A 33 -4.64 -4.10 18.42
CA GLY A 33 -3.53 -3.13 18.37
C GLY A 33 -2.74 -3.14 17.06
N GLY A 34 -3.05 -4.04 16.13
CA GLY A 34 -2.46 -4.01 14.78
C GLY A 34 -2.95 -2.79 13.99
N ILE A 35 -2.04 -2.15 13.23
CA ILE A 35 -2.29 -0.89 12.50
C ILE A 35 -3.61 -0.93 11.68
N SER A 36 -3.82 -1.98 10.89
CA SER A 36 -5.05 -2.14 10.09
C SER A 36 -6.28 -2.50 10.92
N MET A 37 -6.11 -3.26 12.00
CA MET A 37 -7.23 -3.68 12.86
C MET A 37 -7.77 -2.52 13.68
N SER A 38 -6.86 -1.72 14.23
CA SER A 38 -7.22 -0.53 15.02
C SER A 38 -8.01 0.48 14.22
N GLY A 39 -7.66 0.69 12.94
CA GLY A 39 -8.39 1.60 12.09
C GLY A 39 -9.81 1.14 11.78
N LEU A 40 -10.04 -0.16 11.57
CA LEU A 40 -11.39 -0.69 11.40
C LEU A 40 -12.20 -0.58 12.69
N ALA A 41 -11.57 -0.83 13.84
CA ALA A 41 -12.19 -0.63 15.15
C ALA A 41 -12.61 0.84 15.35
N GLU A 42 -11.76 1.80 14.96
CA GLU A 42 -12.04 3.24 15.05
C GLU A 42 -13.23 3.65 14.18
N ILE A 43 -13.30 3.17 12.92
CA ILE A 43 -14.47 3.40 12.05
C ILE A 43 -15.76 2.89 12.72
N LEU A 44 -15.74 1.67 13.27
CA LEU A 44 -16.91 1.07 13.89
C LEU A 44 -17.33 1.79 15.18
N ILE A 45 -16.37 2.25 15.99
CA ILE A 45 -16.64 3.04 17.20
C ILE A 45 -17.32 4.37 16.82
N ASP A 46 -16.82 5.07 15.77
CA ASP A 46 -17.44 6.29 15.27
C ASP A 46 -18.89 6.05 14.78
N ARG A 47 -19.16 4.87 14.24
CA ARG A 47 -20.50 4.41 13.82
C ARG A 47 -21.30 3.78 14.96
N HIS A 48 -20.89 3.97 16.22
CA HIS A 48 -21.56 3.55 17.45
C HIS A 48 -21.68 2.04 17.67
N PHE A 49 -20.83 1.23 17.03
CA PHE A 49 -20.74 -0.19 17.34
C PHE A 49 -20.08 -0.39 18.71
N PRO A 50 -20.60 -1.26 19.59
CA PRO A 50 -19.85 -1.75 20.72
C PRO A 50 -18.62 -2.53 20.25
N VAL A 51 -17.43 -2.06 20.60
CA VAL A 51 -16.16 -2.69 20.18
C VAL A 51 -15.40 -3.19 21.39
N SER A 52 -14.97 -4.45 21.33
CA SER A 52 -14.00 -5.02 22.26
C SER A 52 -12.85 -5.66 21.48
N GLY A 53 -11.75 -5.95 22.15
CA GLY A 53 -10.65 -6.67 21.52
C GLY A 53 -9.53 -7.01 22.50
N SER A 54 -8.58 -7.76 21.99
CA SER A 54 -7.40 -8.16 22.71
C SER A 54 -6.13 -7.84 21.93
N ASP A 55 -5.03 -7.66 22.64
CA ASP A 55 -3.70 -7.65 22.05
C ASP A 55 -2.69 -8.29 23.01
N MET A 56 -1.56 -8.77 22.47
CA MET A 56 -0.49 -9.37 23.29
C MET A 56 0.21 -8.36 24.20
N LYS A 57 0.26 -7.08 23.77
CA LYS A 57 0.95 -6.00 24.49
C LYS A 57 0.14 -4.72 24.47
N SER A 58 0.26 -3.91 25.52
CA SER A 58 -0.24 -2.53 25.50
C SER A 58 0.63 -1.67 24.59
N SER A 59 0.01 -0.75 23.89
CA SER A 59 0.65 0.21 22.98
C SER A 59 -0.14 1.51 22.97
N GLU A 60 0.42 2.57 22.40
CA GLU A 60 -0.28 3.85 22.19
C GLU A 60 -1.58 3.65 21.40
N ILE A 61 -1.60 2.73 20.42
CA ILE A 61 -2.78 2.37 19.64
C ILE A 61 -3.88 1.79 20.54
N THR A 62 -3.54 0.81 21.39
CA THR A 62 -4.53 0.20 22.29
C THR A 62 -5.05 1.20 23.33
N ASP A 63 -4.19 2.13 23.79
CA ASP A 63 -4.60 3.15 24.74
C ASP A 63 -5.49 4.22 24.10
N HIS A 64 -5.20 4.61 22.84
CA HIS A 64 -6.07 5.46 22.04
C HIS A 64 -7.46 4.82 21.87
N LEU A 65 -7.54 3.55 21.44
CA LEU A 65 -8.80 2.84 21.25
C LEU A 65 -9.61 2.73 22.55
N LYS A 66 -8.96 2.52 23.70
CA LYS A 66 -9.64 2.58 25.02
C LYS A 66 -10.23 3.96 25.28
N HIS A 67 -9.46 5.01 24.96
CA HIS A 67 -9.90 6.39 25.18
C HIS A 67 -11.15 6.74 24.37
N ILE A 68 -11.27 6.23 23.14
CA ILE A 68 -12.43 6.46 22.27
C ILE A 68 -13.58 5.47 22.49
N GLY A 69 -13.46 4.52 23.45
CA GLY A 69 -14.57 3.70 23.92
C GLY A 69 -14.46 2.19 23.72
N ALA A 70 -13.36 1.65 23.18
CA ALA A 70 -13.18 0.20 23.07
C ALA A 70 -12.88 -0.46 24.42
N ARG A 71 -13.41 -1.66 24.63
CA ARG A 71 -13.04 -2.54 25.76
C ARG A 71 -11.88 -3.43 25.36
N ILE A 72 -10.66 -3.19 25.88
CA ILE A 72 -9.43 -3.89 25.46
C ILE A 72 -8.84 -4.71 26.59
N ALA A 73 -8.62 -6.01 26.34
CA ALA A 73 -7.88 -6.93 27.20
C ALA A 73 -6.40 -7.04 26.71
N ILE A 74 -5.48 -7.14 27.64
CA ILE A 74 -4.09 -7.48 27.34
C ILE A 74 -3.84 -8.95 27.65
N GLY A 75 -3.40 -9.68 26.62
CA GLY A 75 -3.33 -11.13 26.58
C GLY A 75 -4.57 -11.73 25.91
N GLN A 76 -4.32 -12.66 24.98
CA GLN A 76 -5.35 -13.36 24.21
C GLN A 76 -5.78 -14.62 24.95
N ARG A 77 -6.90 -14.60 25.64
CA ARG A 77 -7.41 -15.65 26.51
C ARG A 77 -8.87 -15.98 26.20
N ALA A 78 -9.27 -17.22 26.43
CA ALA A 78 -10.63 -17.69 26.19
C ALA A 78 -11.72 -16.86 26.92
N GLU A 79 -11.39 -16.33 28.12
CA GLU A 79 -12.31 -15.52 28.93
C GLU A 79 -12.66 -14.17 28.30
N ASN A 80 -11.86 -13.68 27.34
CA ASN A 80 -12.17 -12.44 26.62
C ASN A 80 -13.37 -12.60 25.68
N ILE A 81 -13.70 -13.83 25.29
CA ILE A 81 -14.85 -14.15 24.45
C ILE A 81 -16.09 -14.31 25.31
N THR A 82 -16.79 -13.21 25.53
CA THR A 82 -18.01 -13.14 26.34
C THR A 82 -19.27 -13.47 25.50
N ASP A 83 -20.40 -13.72 26.17
CA ASP A 83 -21.64 -14.17 25.50
C ASP A 83 -22.41 -13.02 24.81
N ASP A 84 -22.00 -11.77 25.04
CA ASP A 84 -22.56 -10.56 24.40
C ASP A 84 -21.84 -10.17 23.10
N ILE A 85 -20.87 -10.97 22.64
CA ILE A 85 -20.17 -10.76 21.38
C ILE A 85 -20.98 -11.41 20.24
N ASP A 86 -21.32 -10.58 19.24
CA ASP A 86 -22.08 -11.02 18.05
C ASP A 86 -21.16 -11.46 16.91
N LEU A 87 -19.94 -10.92 16.84
CA LEU A 87 -18.99 -11.17 15.76
C LEU A 87 -17.54 -11.10 16.26
N VAL A 88 -16.69 -12.03 15.82
CA VAL A 88 -15.25 -12.00 16.06
C VAL A 88 -14.49 -11.71 14.77
N VAL A 89 -13.57 -10.74 14.80
CA VAL A 89 -12.70 -10.38 13.68
C VAL A 89 -11.27 -10.75 14.00
N TYR A 90 -10.59 -11.37 13.03
CA TYR A 90 -9.22 -11.83 13.19
C TYR A 90 -8.36 -11.56 11.94
N THR A 91 -7.04 -11.58 12.12
CA THR A 91 -6.07 -11.46 11.01
C THR A 91 -5.54 -12.82 10.58
N ALA A 92 -4.89 -12.88 9.42
CA ALA A 92 -4.22 -14.08 8.92
C ALA A 92 -3.07 -14.58 9.86
N ALA A 93 -2.62 -13.75 10.80
CA ALA A 93 -1.62 -14.15 11.82
C ALA A 93 -2.23 -14.95 12.98
N ILE A 94 -3.55 -14.99 13.10
CA ILE A 94 -4.28 -15.73 14.14
C ILE A 94 -4.66 -17.09 13.57
N HIS A 95 -4.24 -18.15 14.26
CA HIS A 95 -4.48 -19.55 13.86
C HIS A 95 -5.40 -20.27 14.86
N GLU A 96 -5.85 -21.46 14.52
CA GLU A 96 -6.78 -22.27 15.34
C GLU A 96 -6.29 -22.61 16.75
N ASN A 97 -4.98 -22.54 16.99
CA ASN A 97 -4.38 -22.73 18.31
C ASN A 97 -4.46 -21.48 19.23
N ASN A 98 -4.97 -20.36 18.74
CA ASN A 98 -5.24 -19.17 19.55
C ASN A 98 -6.43 -19.44 20.47
N GLU A 99 -6.31 -19.11 21.77
CA GLU A 99 -7.35 -19.41 22.77
C GLU A 99 -8.67 -18.69 22.49
N GLU A 100 -8.64 -17.43 22.02
CA GLU A 100 -9.84 -16.67 21.69
C GLU A 100 -10.50 -17.21 20.43
N PHE A 101 -9.70 -17.54 19.39
CA PHE A 101 -10.20 -18.16 18.16
C PHE A 101 -10.92 -19.47 18.47
N ALA A 102 -10.30 -20.34 19.30
CA ALA A 102 -10.88 -21.61 19.71
C ALA A 102 -12.17 -21.41 20.54
N ALA A 103 -12.18 -20.42 21.45
CA ALA A 103 -13.34 -20.11 22.28
C ALA A 103 -14.52 -19.58 21.44
N ALA A 104 -14.28 -18.67 20.50
CA ALA A 104 -15.30 -18.17 19.60
C ALA A 104 -15.92 -19.27 18.75
N LYS A 105 -15.07 -20.14 18.19
CA LYS A 105 -15.50 -21.33 17.42
C LYS A 105 -16.34 -22.30 18.28
N ALA A 106 -15.92 -22.54 19.51
CA ALA A 106 -16.64 -23.43 20.46
C ALA A 106 -18.01 -22.86 20.88
N LYS A 107 -18.14 -21.53 20.98
CA LYS A 107 -19.39 -20.85 21.29
C LYS A 107 -20.28 -20.68 20.07
N GLY A 108 -19.83 -20.99 18.86
CA GLY A 108 -20.58 -20.79 17.61
C GLY A 108 -20.75 -19.31 17.25
N ILE A 109 -19.89 -18.42 17.76
CA ILE A 109 -19.94 -17.00 17.40
C ILE A 109 -19.43 -16.85 15.95
N PRO A 110 -20.14 -16.13 15.07
CA PRO A 110 -19.68 -15.81 13.73
C PRO A 110 -18.27 -15.19 13.73
N MET A 111 -17.46 -15.57 12.77
CA MET A 111 -16.08 -15.12 12.68
C MET A 111 -15.77 -14.68 11.25
N MET A 112 -15.07 -13.57 11.08
CA MET A 112 -14.62 -13.11 9.76
C MET A 112 -13.20 -12.58 9.78
N THR A 113 -12.59 -12.57 8.60
CA THR A 113 -11.26 -11.99 8.42
C THR A 113 -11.32 -10.46 8.42
N ARG A 114 -10.18 -9.81 8.69
CA ARG A 114 -10.03 -8.37 8.54
C ARG A 114 -10.44 -7.87 7.14
N ALA A 115 -10.10 -8.62 6.08
CA ALA A 115 -10.44 -8.24 4.71
C ALA A 115 -11.95 -8.26 4.46
N ALA A 116 -12.63 -9.31 4.94
CA ALA A 116 -14.08 -9.42 4.83
C ALA A 116 -14.80 -8.28 5.59
N LEU A 117 -14.31 -7.95 6.80
CA LEU A 117 -14.85 -6.81 7.55
C LEU A 117 -14.67 -5.48 6.78
N LEU A 118 -13.49 -5.25 6.21
CA LEU A 118 -13.22 -4.04 5.42
C LEU A 118 -14.14 -3.94 4.20
N GLY A 119 -14.39 -5.06 3.50
CA GLY A 119 -15.34 -5.13 2.40
C GLY A 119 -16.77 -4.79 2.84
N GLN A 120 -17.21 -5.37 3.95
CA GLN A 120 -18.56 -5.08 4.50
C GLN A 120 -18.68 -3.63 5.02
N ILE A 121 -17.63 -3.05 5.60
CA ILE A 121 -17.60 -1.62 5.93
C ILE A 121 -17.76 -0.79 4.65
N MET A 122 -17.02 -1.12 3.57
CA MET A 122 -17.11 -0.44 2.28
C MET A 122 -18.54 -0.45 1.72
N ASP A 123 -19.26 -1.56 1.84
CA ASP A 123 -20.62 -1.74 1.31
C ASP A 123 -21.64 -0.77 1.94
N ASN A 124 -21.30 -0.13 3.07
CA ASN A 124 -22.12 0.92 3.70
C ASN A 124 -21.91 2.33 3.11
N TYR A 125 -20.99 2.50 2.17
CA TYR A 125 -20.68 3.79 1.54
C TYR A 125 -21.15 3.81 0.08
N ALA A 126 -21.92 4.83 -0.30
CA ALA A 126 -22.46 4.93 -1.66
C ALA A 126 -21.38 5.17 -2.72
N ARG A 127 -20.27 5.83 -2.35
CA ARG A 127 -19.15 6.16 -3.24
C ARG A 127 -17.86 5.53 -2.74
N SER A 128 -17.72 4.23 -2.95
CA SER A 128 -16.55 3.47 -2.54
C SER A 128 -15.51 3.37 -3.65
N ILE A 129 -14.25 3.59 -3.29
CA ILE A 129 -13.08 3.59 -4.19
C ILE A 129 -12.08 2.56 -3.65
N ALA A 130 -11.67 1.63 -4.49
CA ALA A 130 -10.65 0.63 -4.17
C ALA A 130 -9.48 0.73 -5.16
N VAL A 131 -8.26 0.94 -4.63
CA VAL A 131 -7.04 1.11 -5.43
C VAL A 131 -6.22 -0.17 -5.38
N ALA A 132 -6.20 -0.90 -6.48
CA ALA A 132 -5.47 -2.16 -6.67
C ALA A 132 -4.29 -1.99 -7.63
N GLY A 133 -3.38 -2.95 -7.61
CA GLY A 133 -2.20 -3.02 -8.46
C GLY A 133 -1.02 -3.60 -7.69
N THR A 134 -0.07 -4.15 -8.38
CA THR A 134 1.16 -4.69 -7.76
C THR A 134 1.91 -3.55 -7.06
N HIS A 135 2.04 -2.38 -7.73
CA HIS A 135 2.77 -1.21 -7.25
C HIS A 135 1.93 0.06 -7.30
N GLY A 136 2.30 1.07 -6.51
CA GLY A 136 1.70 2.41 -6.54
C GLY A 136 0.41 2.59 -5.75
N LYS A 137 -0.15 1.53 -5.14
CA LYS A 137 -1.41 1.57 -4.37
C LYS A 137 -1.42 2.69 -3.32
N THR A 138 -0.47 2.66 -2.39
CA THR A 138 -0.37 3.64 -1.29
C THR A 138 -0.26 5.07 -1.80
N THR A 139 0.60 5.32 -2.78
CA THR A 139 0.80 6.65 -3.35
C THR A 139 -0.45 7.17 -4.03
N THR A 140 -1.11 6.34 -4.86
CA THR A 140 -2.35 6.74 -5.57
C THR A 140 -3.50 6.97 -4.59
N THR A 141 -3.64 6.11 -3.57
CA THR A 141 -4.64 6.28 -2.51
C THR A 141 -4.41 7.57 -1.75
N SER A 142 -3.15 7.91 -1.43
CA SER A 142 -2.79 9.15 -0.76
C SER A 142 -3.05 10.39 -1.62
N MET A 143 -2.70 10.36 -2.92
CA MET A 143 -3.07 11.43 -3.87
C MET A 143 -4.58 11.66 -3.93
N LEU A 144 -5.35 10.57 -4.00
CA LEU A 144 -6.82 10.64 -3.99
C LEU A 144 -7.36 11.19 -2.68
N ALA A 145 -6.79 10.79 -1.54
CA ALA A 145 -7.19 11.32 -0.24
C ALA A 145 -7.03 12.85 -0.19
N ASP A 146 -5.89 13.37 -0.63
CA ASP A 146 -5.64 14.81 -0.68
C ASP A 146 -6.58 15.53 -1.66
N ILE A 147 -6.82 14.96 -2.84
CA ILE A 147 -7.78 15.53 -3.81
C ILE A 147 -9.19 15.58 -3.22
N LEU A 148 -9.65 14.52 -2.57
CA LEU A 148 -10.97 14.44 -1.96
C LEU A 148 -11.11 15.43 -0.79
N LEU A 149 -10.09 15.56 0.05
CA LEU A 149 -10.05 16.52 1.16
C LEU A 149 -10.08 17.96 0.67
N GLN A 150 -9.24 18.32 -0.31
CA GLN A 150 -9.25 19.65 -0.93
C GLN A 150 -10.57 19.91 -1.67
N GLY A 151 -11.18 18.86 -2.22
CA GLY A 151 -12.53 18.90 -2.80
C GLY A 151 -13.66 19.04 -1.78
N SER A 152 -13.35 19.11 -0.48
CA SER A 152 -14.33 19.20 0.63
C SER A 152 -15.29 18.00 0.69
N MET A 153 -14.82 16.81 0.27
CA MET A 153 -15.66 15.62 0.24
C MET A 153 -15.71 14.84 1.56
N ASP A 154 -14.87 15.16 2.52
CA ASP A 154 -14.82 14.54 3.86
C ASP A 154 -14.83 12.98 3.85
N PRO A 155 -13.90 12.31 3.14
CA PRO A 155 -13.91 10.88 2.98
C PRO A 155 -13.50 10.12 4.25
N THR A 156 -14.01 8.89 4.42
CA THR A 156 -13.34 7.88 5.22
C THR A 156 -12.22 7.26 4.38
N VAL A 157 -11.01 7.23 4.92
CA VAL A 157 -9.79 6.79 4.20
C VAL A 157 -9.10 5.70 4.97
N SER A 158 -8.71 4.61 4.27
CA SER A 158 -7.84 3.55 4.78
C SER A 158 -6.66 3.36 3.82
N VAL A 159 -5.47 3.76 4.25
CA VAL A 159 -4.24 3.72 3.44
C VAL A 159 -3.19 2.83 4.12
N GLY A 160 -2.34 2.16 3.32
CA GLY A 160 -1.33 1.23 3.85
C GLY A 160 -0.12 1.92 4.51
N GLY A 161 0.12 3.19 4.21
CA GLY A 161 1.21 4.00 4.76
C GLY A 161 0.70 5.13 5.65
N MET A 162 1.63 5.81 6.33
CA MET A 162 1.33 7.02 7.08
C MET A 162 1.17 8.20 6.11
N LEU A 163 0.11 8.96 6.27
CA LEU A 163 -0.19 10.16 5.48
C LEU A 163 -0.42 11.34 6.44
N ASP A 164 0.44 12.36 6.34
CA ASP A 164 0.47 13.49 7.27
C ASP A 164 -0.85 14.26 7.31
N GLN A 165 -1.49 14.45 6.15
CA GLN A 165 -2.75 15.19 6.01
C GLN A 165 -3.92 14.59 6.79
N ILE A 166 -3.84 13.29 7.09
CA ILE A 166 -4.86 12.62 7.93
C ILE A 166 -4.32 12.23 9.32
N GLY A 167 -3.03 12.53 9.60
CA GLY A 167 -2.38 12.23 10.86
C GLY A 167 -2.20 10.74 11.15
N GLY A 168 -2.20 9.89 10.11
CA GLY A 168 -2.13 8.45 10.28
C GLY A 168 -2.37 7.68 8.98
N ASN A 169 -2.81 6.45 9.12
CA ASN A 169 -3.18 5.57 8.02
C ASN A 169 -4.71 5.37 7.90
N ILE A 170 -5.48 5.91 8.85
CA ILE A 170 -6.94 5.89 8.88
C ILE A 170 -7.45 7.30 9.14
N ARG A 171 -8.53 7.65 8.49
CA ARG A 171 -9.35 8.83 8.77
C ARG A 171 -10.82 8.43 8.69
N VAL A 172 -11.58 8.77 9.70
CA VAL A 172 -13.04 8.60 9.67
C VAL A 172 -13.68 9.90 9.22
N GLY A 173 -14.29 9.89 8.03
CA GLY A 173 -15.06 11.01 7.49
C GLY A 173 -16.56 10.83 7.71
N GLN A 174 -17.31 11.91 7.52
CA GLN A 174 -18.76 11.91 7.73
C GLN A 174 -19.55 11.86 6.41
N SER A 175 -18.87 11.79 5.27
CA SER A 175 -19.54 11.68 3.96
C SER A 175 -19.83 10.22 3.59
N ASP A 176 -20.46 10.04 2.44
CA ASP A 176 -20.70 8.74 1.81
C ASP A 176 -19.52 8.24 0.94
N VAL A 177 -18.34 8.86 1.07
CA VAL A 177 -17.13 8.48 0.34
C VAL A 177 -16.22 7.61 1.18
N PHE A 178 -15.86 6.45 0.64
CA PHE A 178 -14.88 5.54 1.22
C PHE A 178 -13.74 5.29 0.24
N LEU A 179 -12.50 5.46 0.69
CA LEU A 179 -11.29 5.25 -0.10
C LEU A 179 -10.38 4.26 0.59
N THR A 180 -9.99 3.19 -0.09
CA THR A 180 -9.07 2.19 0.46
C THR A 180 -8.10 1.62 -0.56
N GLU A 181 -6.98 1.11 -0.06
CA GLU A 181 -6.13 0.21 -0.84
C GLU A 181 -6.77 -1.18 -0.92
N ALA A 182 -6.61 -1.82 -2.08
CA ALA A 182 -7.08 -3.15 -2.38
C ALA A 182 -5.89 -4.08 -2.65
N CYS A 183 -5.45 -4.80 -1.61
CA CYS A 183 -4.29 -5.68 -1.68
C CYS A 183 -4.66 -7.02 -2.32
N GLU A 184 -3.93 -7.40 -3.35
CA GLU A 184 -4.09 -8.66 -4.08
C GLU A 184 -3.59 -9.87 -3.30
N TYR A 185 -2.67 -9.68 -2.34
CA TYR A 185 -2.09 -10.77 -1.57
C TYR A 185 -3.17 -11.55 -0.82
N THR A 186 -3.11 -12.86 -0.93
CA THR A 186 -4.12 -13.83 -0.42
C THR A 186 -5.53 -13.56 -0.92
N ASN A 187 -5.68 -12.91 -2.07
CA ASN A 187 -6.96 -12.52 -2.65
C ASN A 187 -7.83 -11.65 -1.73
N SER A 188 -7.21 -10.89 -0.81
CA SER A 188 -7.92 -10.05 0.15
C SER A 188 -8.85 -9.02 -0.52
N PHE A 189 -8.48 -8.50 -1.69
CA PHE A 189 -9.29 -7.53 -2.44
C PHE A 189 -10.55 -8.15 -3.07
N LEU A 190 -10.66 -9.47 -3.13
CA LEU A 190 -11.86 -10.14 -3.61
C LEU A 190 -13.05 -10.08 -2.62
N GLU A 191 -12.83 -9.54 -1.44
CA GLU A 191 -13.91 -9.22 -0.48
C GLU A 191 -14.54 -7.85 -0.76
N PHE A 192 -14.08 -7.10 -1.77
CA PHE A 192 -14.49 -5.71 -2.01
C PHE A 192 -15.45 -5.58 -3.20
N HIS A 193 -16.45 -4.70 -3.07
CA HIS A 193 -17.46 -4.40 -4.10
C HIS A 193 -17.53 -2.88 -4.35
N PRO A 194 -16.44 -2.25 -4.83
CA PRO A 194 -16.38 -0.81 -4.95
C PRO A 194 -17.27 -0.27 -6.09
N LEU A 195 -17.64 1.00 -5.97
CA LEU A 195 -18.22 1.75 -7.09
C LEU A 195 -17.15 2.14 -8.11
N TYR A 196 -15.92 2.43 -7.64
CA TYR A 196 -14.78 2.78 -8.48
C TYR A 196 -13.60 1.83 -8.18
N SER A 197 -13.28 0.96 -9.12
CA SER A 197 -12.08 0.11 -9.06
C SER A 197 -10.94 0.78 -9.84
N ILE A 198 -9.79 0.93 -9.22
CA ILE A 198 -8.59 1.41 -9.88
C ILE A 198 -7.60 0.26 -9.98
N ILE A 199 -7.04 0.00 -11.16
CA ILE A 199 -6.03 -1.04 -11.41
C ILE A 199 -4.81 -0.38 -12.04
N LEU A 200 -3.74 -0.25 -11.25
CA LEU A 200 -2.55 0.51 -11.63
C LEU A 200 -1.60 -0.29 -12.52
N ASN A 201 -1.32 -1.51 -12.14
CA ASN A 201 -0.44 -2.45 -12.83
C ASN A 201 -0.69 -3.87 -12.33
N VAL A 202 -0.29 -4.86 -13.13
CA VAL A 202 -0.40 -6.29 -12.81
C VAL A 202 0.89 -6.96 -13.23
N GLU A 203 1.72 -7.33 -12.26
CA GLU A 203 3.03 -7.95 -12.44
C GLU A 203 3.18 -9.18 -11.53
N GLU A 204 4.20 -9.99 -11.79
CA GLU A 204 4.54 -11.10 -10.91
C GLU A 204 4.99 -10.59 -9.54
N ASP A 205 4.23 -10.83 -8.51
CA ASP A 205 4.59 -10.67 -7.11
C ASP A 205 3.83 -11.70 -6.26
N HIS A 206 4.19 -11.85 -4.99
CA HIS A 206 3.55 -12.81 -4.09
C HIS A 206 3.50 -14.25 -4.64
N MET A 207 4.62 -14.69 -5.25
CA MET A 207 4.74 -16.04 -5.85
C MET A 207 4.78 -17.17 -4.79
N ASP A 208 4.71 -16.84 -3.52
CA ASP A 208 4.40 -17.74 -2.41
C ASP A 208 2.90 -18.09 -2.34
N PHE A 209 2.05 -17.25 -2.90
CA PHE A 209 0.59 -17.42 -2.95
C PHE A 209 0.09 -17.71 -4.37
N PHE A 210 0.46 -16.88 -5.34
CA PHE A 210 0.07 -17.04 -6.75
C PHE A 210 0.99 -18.04 -7.46
N LYS A 211 0.39 -18.80 -8.35
CA LYS A 211 1.10 -19.81 -9.13
C LYS A 211 1.94 -19.20 -10.25
N ASP A 212 1.36 -18.25 -10.98
CA ASP A 212 1.93 -17.61 -12.15
C ASP A 212 1.18 -16.30 -12.47
N ILE A 213 1.62 -15.58 -13.49
CA ILE A 213 0.97 -14.33 -13.94
C ILE A 213 -0.47 -14.53 -14.39
N ASP A 214 -0.84 -15.69 -14.91
CA ASP A 214 -2.20 -15.96 -15.36
C ASP A 214 -3.15 -16.11 -14.16
N ASP A 215 -2.68 -16.67 -13.07
CA ASP A 215 -3.42 -16.74 -11.80
C ASP A 215 -3.62 -15.34 -11.20
N ILE A 216 -2.60 -14.49 -11.25
CA ILE A 216 -2.70 -13.07 -10.84
C ILE A 216 -3.73 -12.35 -11.71
N LYS A 217 -3.64 -12.44 -13.05
CA LYS A 217 -4.60 -11.80 -13.98
C LYS A 217 -6.03 -12.26 -13.72
N HIS A 218 -6.21 -13.56 -13.43
CA HIS A 218 -7.53 -14.09 -13.10
C HIS A 218 -8.10 -13.45 -11.83
N SER A 219 -7.29 -13.30 -10.80
CA SER A 219 -7.69 -12.61 -9.56
C SER A 219 -8.05 -11.14 -9.80
N PHE A 220 -7.27 -10.41 -10.61
CA PHE A 220 -7.59 -9.03 -10.97
C PHE A 220 -8.86 -8.93 -11.85
N HIS A 221 -9.12 -9.91 -12.73
CA HIS A 221 -10.37 -9.99 -13.47
C HIS A 221 -11.58 -10.16 -12.53
N ILE A 222 -11.48 -11.04 -11.53
CA ILE A 222 -12.54 -11.22 -10.53
C ILE A 222 -12.75 -9.91 -9.77
N PHE A 223 -11.69 -9.26 -9.28
CA PHE A 223 -11.79 -7.96 -8.62
C PHE A 223 -12.47 -6.91 -9.50
N ALA A 224 -12.06 -6.77 -10.76
CA ALA A 224 -12.69 -5.86 -11.71
C ALA A 224 -14.19 -6.19 -11.92
N SER A 225 -14.56 -7.47 -11.97
CA SER A 225 -15.95 -7.93 -12.15
C SER A 225 -16.85 -7.62 -10.94
N GLN A 226 -16.25 -7.44 -9.75
CA GLN A 226 -16.94 -7.06 -8.51
C GLN A 226 -17.24 -5.56 -8.41
N THR A 227 -16.72 -4.74 -9.33
CA THR A 227 -17.16 -3.34 -9.45
C THR A 227 -18.68 -3.29 -9.61
N ALA A 228 -19.33 -2.39 -8.89
CA ALA A 228 -20.79 -2.25 -8.95
C ALA A 228 -21.28 -2.12 -10.40
N PRO A 229 -22.48 -2.60 -10.75
CA PRO A 229 -22.97 -2.58 -12.14
C PRO A 229 -23.06 -1.18 -12.77
N ASP A 230 -23.30 -0.16 -11.97
CA ASP A 230 -23.32 1.26 -12.32
C ASP A 230 -21.98 1.97 -12.05
N GLY A 231 -20.97 1.19 -11.58
CA GLY A 231 -19.64 1.65 -11.27
C GLY A 231 -18.72 1.78 -12.47
N GLN A 232 -17.46 2.12 -12.22
CA GLN A 232 -16.45 2.35 -13.26
C GLN A 232 -15.14 1.67 -12.88
N ILE A 233 -14.51 1.05 -13.90
CA ILE A 233 -13.17 0.45 -13.79
C ILE A 233 -12.19 1.44 -14.42
N ILE A 234 -11.24 1.93 -13.64
CA ILE A 234 -10.17 2.83 -14.05
C ILE A 234 -8.89 2.00 -14.12
N ILE A 235 -8.36 1.77 -15.30
CA ILE A 235 -7.30 0.79 -15.53
C ILE A 235 -6.19 1.37 -16.40
N ASN A 236 -4.95 1.00 -16.09
CA ASN A 236 -3.80 1.33 -16.94
C ASN A 236 -3.93 0.62 -18.28
N GLY A 237 -4.14 1.39 -19.37
CA GLY A 237 -4.30 0.86 -20.71
C GLY A 237 -3.00 0.48 -21.40
N ASP A 238 -1.85 0.90 -20.86
CA ASP A 238 -0.53 0.53 -21.41
C ASP A 238 -0.09 -0.88 -21.02
N MET A 239 -0.78 -1.54 -20.07
CA MET A 239 -0.48 -2.90 -19.69
C MET A 239 -0.83 -3.88 -20.82
N GLU A 240 0.06 -4.84 -21.08
CA GLU A 240 -0.18 -5.93 -22.04
C GLU A 240 -1.46 -6.71 -21.75
N HIS A 241 -1.83 -6.82 -20.48
CA HIS A 241 -2.93 -7.68 -20.02
C HIS A 241 -4.24 -6.95 -19.73
N THR A 242 -4.35 -5.64 -20.03
CA THR A 242 -5.56 -4.85 -19.77
C THR A 242 -6.79 -5.47 -20.39
N GLY A 243 -6.69 -5.92 -21.66
CA GLY A 243 -7.79 -6.56 -22.37
C GLY A 243 -8.29 -7.84 -21.71
N ASP A 244 -7.40 -8.66 -21.12
CA ASP A 244 -7.77 -9.89 -20.43
C ASP A 244 -8.52 -9.59 -19.13
N ILE A 245 -8.08 -8.57 -18.39
CA ILE A 245 -8.65 -8.18 -17.09
C ILE A 245 -10.09 -7.66 -17.25
N VAL A 246 -10.37 -6.86 -18.30
CA VAL A 246 -11.71 -6.26 -18.48
C VAL A 246 -12.61 -7.05 -19.45
N LYS A 247 -12.15 -8.19 -19.93
CA LYS A 247 -12.87 -8.99 -20.94
C LYS A 247 -14.26 -9.43 -20.46
N GLY A 248 -15.27 -9.08 -21.24
CA GLY A 248 -16.66 -9.51 -20.98
C GLY A 248 -17.35 -8.77 -19.83
N LEU A 249 -16.71 -7.78 -19.22
CA LEU A 249 -17.31 -6.97 -18.17
C LEU A 249 -18.27 -5.93 -18.79
N SER A 250 -19.34 -5.62 -18.08
CA SER A 250 -20.37 -4.66 -18.50
C SER A 250 -20.17 -3.26 -17.93
N GLN A 251 -19.32 -3.13 -16.93
CA GLN A 251 -19.00 -1.86 -16.29
C GLN A 251 -18.27 -0.94 -17.26
N LYS A 252 -18.43 0.37 -17.06
CA LYS A 252 -17.72 1.36 -17.85
C LYS A 252 -16.23 1.30 -17.54
N VAL A 253 -15.41 1.06 -18.56
CA VAL A 253 -13.95 1.10 -18.46
C VAL A 253 -13.45 2.49 -18.86
N ILE A 254 -12.55 3.02 -18.07
CA ILE A 254 -11.78 4.25 -18.29
C ILE A 254 -10.31 3.88 -18.27
N THR A 255 -9.58 4.20 -19.34
CA THR A 255 -8.15 3.90 -19.42
C THR A 255 -7.30 5.13 -19.10
N PHE A 256 -6.17 4.90 -18.45
CA PHE A 256 -5.12 5.89 -18.28
C PHE A 256 -3.76 5.29 -18.67
N GLY A 257 -2.83 6.13 -19.10
CA GLY A 257 -1.51 5.66 -19.54
C GLY A 257 -0.74 6.73 -20.31
N MET A 258 0.45 6.36 -20.80
CA MET A 258 1.26 7.23 -21.66
C MET A 258 0.88 7.10 -23.15
N GLY A 259 0.28 5.97 -23.55
CA GLY A 259 -0.21 5.76 -24.91
C GLY A 259 -1.35 6.72 -25.26
N ALA A 260 -1.31 7.27 -26.50
CA ALA A 260 -2.28 8.27 -26.95
C ALA A 260 -3.72 7.75 -27.10
N GLU A 261 -3.89 6.43 -27.10
CA GLU A 261 -5.19 5.74 -27.16
C GLU A 261 -5.92 5.71 -25.83
N ASN A 262 -5.25 6.04 -24.72
CA ASN A 262 -5.88 6.07 -23.41
C ASN A 262 -6.85 7.24 -23.27
N ASP A 263 -7.90 7.05 -22.45
CA ASP A 263 -8.84 8.14 -22.12
C ASP A 263 -8.13 9.31 -21.39
N TYR A 264 -7.15 8.99 -20.54
CA TYR A 264 -6.33 9.96 -19.80
C TYR A 264 -4.86 9.72 -20.06
N THR A 265 -4.15 10.73 -20.59
CA THR A 265 -2.72 10.63 -20.88
C THR A 265 -1.99 11.94 -20.55
N ALA A 266 -0.67 11.83 -20.41
CA ALA A 266 0.23 12.95 -20.15
C ALA A 266 1.04 13.29 -21.40
N LYS A 267 1.20 14.58 -21.68
CA LYS A 267 1.99 15.12 -22.78
C LYS A 267 2.96 16.18 -22.24
N ASP A 268 4.08 16.40 -22.91
CA ASP A 268 5.08 17.40 -22.55
C ASP A 268 5.56 17.25 -21.09
N ILE A 269 5.86 16.00 -20.69
CA ILE A 269 6.33 15.70 -19.35
C ILE A 269 7.69 16.34 -19.15
N SER A 270 7.84 17.04 -18.01
CA SER A 270 9.11 17.65 -17.60
C SER A 270 9.30 17.51 -16.10
N TYR A 271 10.54 17.64 -15.66
CA TYR A 271 10.92 17.56 -14.26
C TYR A 271 11.67 18.83 -13.85
N ASP A 272 11.37 19.34 -12.66
CA ASP A 272 12.12 20.46 -12.10
C ASP A 272 13.48 20.02 -11.54
N ARG A 273 14.24 20.93 -10.92
CA ARG A 273 15.57 20.63 -10.34
C ARG A 273 15.51 19.67 -9.15
N GLU A 274 14.34 19.49 -8.57
CA GLU A 274 14.09 18.57 -7.45
C GLU A 274 13.52 17.24 -7.93
N GLY A 275 13.33 17.05 -9.25
CA GLY A 275 12.75 15.86 -9.87
C GLY A 275 11.22 15.79 -9.81
N ASN A 276 10.54 16.87 -9.40
CA ASN A 276 9.08 16.90 -9.36
C ASN A 276 8.50 16.96 -10.78
N GLY A 277 7.52 16.10 -11.06
CA GLY A 277 6.94 15.99 -12.41
C GLY A 277 5.92 17.08 -12.71
N SER A 278 5.89 17.52 -13.97
CA SER A 278 4.81 18.32 -14.52
C SER A 278 4.48 17.90 -15.95
N TYR A 279 3.25 18.11 -16.38
CA TYR A 279 2.80 17.66 -17.70
C TYR A 279 1.51 18.37 -18.13
N THR A 280 1.20 18.30 -19.42
CA THR A 280 -0.10 18.67 -19.97
C THR A 280 -1.04 17.46 -19.93
N LEU A 281 -2.15 17.58 -19.18
CA LEU A 281 -3.19 16.55 -19.13
C LEU A 281 -3.99 16.54 -20.42
N VAL A 282 -4.07 15.39 -21.06
CA VAL A 282 -4.92 15.14 -22.23
C VAL A 282 -6.01 14.15 -21.87
N VAL A 283 -7.25 14.46 -22.17
CA VAL A 283 -8.41 13.58 -21.94
C VAL A 283 -9.14 13.37 -23.25
N ARG A 284 -9.15 12.13 -23.73
CA ARG A 284 -9.76 11.74 -25.00
C ARG A 284 -9.32 12.61 -26.18
N GLY A 285 -8.02 12.92 -26.21
CA GLY A 285 -7.41 13.74 -27.26
C GLY A 285 -7.52 15.25 -27.07
N GLU A 286 -8.22 15.74 -26.04
CA GLU A 286 -8.34 17.17 -25.71
C GLU A 286 -7.40 17.56 -24.56
N GLU A 287 -6.61 18.62 -24.75
CA GLU A 287 -5.77 19.18 -23.68
C GLU A 287 -6.66 19.93 -22.67
N LEU A 288 -6.62 19.49 -21.40
CA LEU A 288 -7.43 20.10 -20.34
C LEU A 288 -6.66 21.08 -19.45
N GLY A 289 -5.34 21.07 -19.50
CA GLY A 289 -4.52 22.00 -18.73
C GLY A 289 -3.24 21.37 -18.20
N HIS A 290 -2.47 22.21 -17.51
CA HIS A 290 -1.18 21.85 -16.95
C HIS A 290 -1.35 21.27 -15.55
N ILE A 291 -0.65 20.18 -15.26
CA ILE A 291 -0.57 19.52 -13.94
C ILE A 291 0.85 19.64 -13.43
N SER A 292 0.99 20.02 -12.17
CA SER A 292 2.27 20.03 -11.45
C SER A 292 2.16 19.15 -10.21
N LEU A 293 3.17 18.34 -9.99
CA LEU A 293 3.27 17.43 -8.84
C LEU A 293 4.38 17.93 -7.91
N LYS A 294 4.33 17.55 -6.63
CA LYS A 294 5.41 17.72 -5.65
C LYS A 294 6.09 16.39 -5.32
N VAL A 295 5.95 15.43 -6.18
CA VAL A 295 6.53 14.08 -6.03
C VAL A 295 7.30 13.70 -7.28
N LYS A 296 8.30 12.84 -7.10
CA LYS A 296 9.34 12.57 -8.06
C LYS A 296 9.03 11.36 -8.92
N GLY A 297 9.58 11.35 -10.15
CA GLY A 297 9.62 10.20 -11.03
C GLY A 297 8.37 10.00 -11.91
N ALA A 298 8.59 9.37 -13.06
CA ALA A 298 7.56 9.11 -14.08
C ALA A 298 6.39 8.23 -13.56
N HIS A 299 6.67 7.31 -12.63
CA HIS A 299 5.64 6.47 -12.01
C HIS A 299 4.60 7.31 -11.26
N ASN A 300 4.97 8.47 -10.70
CA ASN A 300 4.03 9.35 -10.04
C ASN A 300 3.19 10.19 -11.02
N VAL A 301 3.68 10.42 -12.24
CA VAL A 301 2.83 10.93 -13.33
C VAL A 301 1.73 9.90 -13.64
N MET A 302 2.06 8.62 -13.76
CA MET A 302 1.07 7.54 -13.97
C MET A 302 0.07 7.45 -12.81
N ASN A 303 0.54 7.45 -11.56
CA ASN A 303 -0.31 7.42 -10.37
C ASN A 303 -1.28 8.62 -10.36
N SER A 304 -0.80 9.81 -10.75
CA SER A 304 -1.65 11.01 -10.82
C SER A 304 -2.70 10.94 -11.92
N LEU A 305 -2.43 10.31 -13.07
CA LEU A 305 -3.44 10.09 -14.13
C LEU A 305 -4.59 9.22 -13.61
N ALA A 306 -4.29 8.14 -12.89
CA ALA A 306 -5.29 7.29 -12.24
C ALA A 306 -6.14 8.07 -11.23
N ALA A 307 -5.47 8.87 -10.36
CA ALA A 307 -6.14 9.70 -9.38
C ALA A 307 -7.04 10.76 -10.01
N ILE A 308 -6.58 11.43 -11.09
CA ILE A 308 -7.37 12.40 -11.86
C ILE A 308 -8.58 11.74 -12.49
N ALA A 309 -8.40 10.59 -13.15
CA ALA A 309 -9.50 9.87 -13.81
C ALA A 309 -10.60 9.50 -12.81
N CYS A 310 -10.24 8.98 -11.63
CA CYS A 310 -11.18 8.67 -10.56
C CYS A 310 -11.86 9.93 -10.00
N SER A 311 -11.10 10.97 -9.70
CA SER A 311 -11.62 12.21 -9.14
C SER A 311 -12.63 12.90 -10.08
N ARG A 312 -12.38 12.87 -11.39
CA ARG A 312 -13.34 13.36 -12.38
C ARG A 312 -14.58 12.47 -12.50
N ALA A 313 -14.40 11.15 -12.38
CA ALA A 313 -15.53 10.21 -12.37
C ALA A 313 -16.48 10.44 -11.18
N ILE A 314 -15.93 10.87 -10.04
CA ILE A 314 -16.70 11.24 -8.82
C ILE A 314 -17.36 12.62 -8.98
N GLY A 315 -16.93 13.45 -9.94
CA GLY A 315 -17.52 14.75 -10.24
C GLY A 315 -16.74 15.96 -9.69
N LEU A 316 -15.49 15.80 -9.29
CA LEU A 316 -14.63 16.93 -8.88
C LEU A 316 -14.21 17.78 -10.08
N SER A 317 -14.11 19.08 -9.84
CA SER A 317 -13.61 20.05 -10.85
C SER A 317 -12.10 19.92 -11.03
N MET A 318 -11.57 20.38 -12.17
CA MET A 318 -10.12 20.40 -12.39
C MET A 318 -9.39 21.30 -11.40
N GLU A 319 -10.01 22.38 -10.91
CA GLU A 319 -9.45 23.23 -9.89
C GLU A 319 -9.24 22.50 -8.55
N GLN A 320 -10.25 21.74 -8.12
CA GLN A 320 -10.16 20.90 -6.90
C GLN A 320 -9.10 19.81 -7.06
N ILE A 321 -9.05 19.16 -8.22
CA ILE A 321 -8.08 18.09 -8.52
C ILE A 321 -6.65 18.63 -8.52
N THR A 322 -6.39 19.74 -9.21
CA THR A 322 -5.05 20.33 -9.27
C THR A 322 -4.60 20.85 -7.91
N SER A 323 -5.52 21.45 -7.14
CA SER A 323 -5.24 21.88 -5.76
C SER A 323 -4.85 20.69 -4.86
N GLY A 324 -5.57 19.56 -4.97
CA GLY A 324 -5.28 18.35 -4.22
C GLY A 324 -3.93 17.72 -4.59
N LEU A 325 -3.63 17.63 -5.88
CA LEU A 325 -2.32 17.15 -6.35
C LEU A 325 -1.16 18.02 -5.88
N LEU A 326 -1.35 19.34 -5.84
CA LEU A 326 -0.35 20.27 -5.29
C LEU A 326 -0.24 20.21 -3.76
N ALA A 327 -1.27 19.77 -3.05
CA ALA A 327 -1.21 19.55 -1.60
C ALA A 327 -0.44 18.28 -1.26
N PHE A 328 -0.48 17.27 -2.13
CA PHE A 328 0.22 16.01 -1.93
C PHE A 328 1.74 16.19 -2.04
N SER A 329 2.45 15.97 -0.95
CA SER A 329 3.91 16.09 -0.85
C SER A 329 4.65 14.75 -0.73
N GLY A 330 3.93 13.64 -0.91
CA GLY A 330 4.45 12.29 -0.77
C GLY A 330 3.86 11.54 0.41
N THR A 331 4.28 10.30 0.56
CA THR A 331 3.90 9.39 1.64
C THR A 331 5.17 8.95 2.36
N HIS A 332 5.12 8.73 3.65
CA HIS A 332 6.29 8.21 4.38
C HIS A 332 6.84 6.94 3.70
N ARG A 333 8.16 6.86 3.68
CA ARG A 333 8.89 5.76 3.05
C ARG A 333 8.66 5.60 1.54
N ARG A 334 8.35 6.69 0.81
CA ARG A 334 8.21 6.71 -0.66
C ARG A 334 9.05 7.86 -1.22
N PHE A 335 10.35 7.59 -1.47
CA PHE A 335 11.35 8.58 -1.81
C PHE A 335 11.38 9.74 -0.79
N GLU A 336 11.28 9.39 0.49
CA GLU A 336 11.16 10.33 1.60
C GLU A 336 12.53 10.89 1.98
N ILE A 337 12.71 12.20 1.89
CA ILE A 337 13.93 12.85 2.39
C ILE A 337 13.87 12.86 3.92
N LYS A 338 14.77 12.12 4.55
CA LYS A 338 14.87 12.00 6.02
C LYS A 338 15.72 13.12 6.62
N GLY A 339 16.64 13.71 5.88
CA GLY A 339 17.53 14.76 6.32
C GLY A 339 18.89 14.72 5.63
N ASN A 340 19.87 15.42 6.19
CA ASN A 340 21.20 15.53 5.61
C ASN A 340 22.30 15.20 6.63
N ILE A 341 23.36 14.57 6.15
CA ILE A 341 24.62 14.34 6.87
C ILE A 341 25.69 15.23 6.22
N GLY A 342 25.90 16.44 6.75
CA GLY A 342 26.64 17.47 6.01
C GLY A 342 25.91 17.78 4.71
N ASP A 343 26.57 17.59 3.57
CA ASP A 343 25.98 17.80 2.24
C ASP A 343 25.38 16.53 1.62
N VAL A 344 25.52 15.35 2.28
CA VAL A 344 24.92 14.08 1.86
C VAL A 344 23.43 14.08 2.15
N ILE A 345 22.59 13.82 1.15
CA ILE A 345 21.14 13.72 1.33
C ILE A 345 20.78 12.27 1.66
N VAL A 346 19.99 12.08 2.74
CA VAL A 346 19.50 10.76 3.17
C VAL A 346 18.03 10.61 2.82
N ILE A 347 17.73 9.57 2.03
CA ILE A 347 16.38 9.22 1.58
C ILE A 347 16.02 7.84 2.11
N ASP A 348 14.74 7.61 2.41
CA ASP A 348 14.17 6.28 2.64
C ASP A 348 13.11 5.93 1.60
N ASP A 349 13.15 4.69 1.11
CA ASP A 349 12.15 4.18 0.18
C ASP A 349 11.73 2.76 0.56
N TYR A 350 10.44 2.50 0.50
CA TYR A 350 9.85 1.19 0.80
C TYR A 350 10.04 0.17 -0.32
N ALA A 351 10.63 0.55 -1.45
CA ALA A 351 10.85 -0.30 -2.62
C ALA A 351 11.52 -1.62 -2.23
N HIS A 352 10.91 -2.72 -2.61
CA HIS A 352 11.34 -4.08 -2.27
C HIS A 352 11.08 -5.10 -3.39
N HIS A 353 10.53 -4.65 -4.51
CA HIS A 353 10.38 -5.40 -5.76
C HIS A 353 11.32 -4.79 -6.83
N PRO A 354 11.91 -5.57 -7.76
CA PRO A 354 12.82 -5.04 -8.78
C PRO A 354 12.26 -3.86 -9.57
N THR A 355 10.97 -3.89 -9.95
CA THR A 355 10.29 -2.78 -10.66
C THR A 355 10.23 -1.51 -9.81
N GLU A 356 9.95 -1.62 -8.50
CA GLU A 356 9.94 -0.47 -7.57
C GLU A 356 11.36 0.10 -7.40
N ILE A 357 12.37 -0.78 -7.21
CA ILE A 357 13.77 -0.37 -7.10
C ILE A 357 14.20 0.38 -8.36
N GLN A 358 13.86 -0.13 -9.55
CA GLN A 358 14.14 0.56 -10.81
C GLN A 358 13.51 1.95 -10.86
N ALA A 359 12.25 2.08 -10.41
CA ALA A 359 11.55 3.36 -10.38
C ALA A 359 12.23 4.36 -9.41
N THR A 360 12.66 3.89 -8.23
CA THR A 360 13.38 4.69 -7.24
C THR A 360 14.75 5.13 -7.76
N LEU A 361 15.51 4.23 -8.39
CA LEU A 361 16.82 4.56 -8.99
C LEU A 361 16.69 5.54 -10.16
N ASN A 362 15.63 5.41 -10.98
CA ASN A 362 15.35 6.37 -12.05
C ASN A 362 15.04 7.75 -11.48
N ALA A 363 14.24 7.84 -10.41
CA ALA A 363 13.98 9.11 -9.73
C ALA A 363 15.25 9.69 -9.09
N ALA A 364 16.10 8.85 -8.52
CA ALA A 364 17.38 9.28 -7.93
C ALA A 364 18.33 9.89 -8.97
N ARG A 365 18.37 9.37 -10.19
CA ARG A 365 19.21 9.92 -11.28
C ARG A 365 18.83 11.32 -11.71
N GLU A 366 17.55 11.69 -11.58
CA GLU A 366 17.08 13.06 -11.85
C GLU A 366 17.43 14.02 -10.71
N TYR A 367 17.85 13.50 -9.55
CA TYR A 367 18.25 14.29 -8.40
C TYR A 367 19.75 14.62 -8.48
N PRO A 368 20.17 15.89 -8.32
CA PRO A 368 21.59 16.23 -8.36
C PRO A 368 22.38 15.54 -7.25
N HIS A 369 23.39 14.77 -7.61
CA HIS A 369 24.28 14.08 -6.67
C HIS A 369 25.65 13.77 -7.33
N ASP A 370 26.66 13.49 -6.50
CA ASP A 370 27.98 13.06 -6.96
C ASP A 370 28.00 11.54 -7.16
N GLU A 371 27.73 10.74 -6.12
CA GLU A 371 27.64 9.28 -6.15
C GLU A 371 26.34 8.81 -5.50
N LEU A 372 25.76 7.73 -6.05
CA LEU A 372 24.52 7.11 -5.57
C LEU A 372 24.83 5.89 -4.70
N TRP A 373 24.50 6.00 -3.41
CA TRP A 373 24.62 4.95 -2.42
C TRP A 373 23.26 4.33 -2.12
N VAL A 374 23.17 3.00 -2.21
CA VAL A 374 21.94 2.26 -1.90
C VAL A 374 22.22 1.24 -0.81
N VAL A 375 21.51 1.35 0.32
CA VAL A 375 21.46 0.31 1.34
C VAL A 375 20.18 -0.49 1.15
N PHE A 376 20.29 -1.70 0.67
CA PHE A 376 19.13 -2.53 0.35
C PHE A 376 18.95 -3.68 1.34
N GLN A 377 17.74 -3.79 1.91
CA GLN A 377 17.31 -4.93 2.69
C GLN A 377 16.31 -5.77 1.91
N PRO A 378 16.68 -6.95 1.38
CA PRO A 378 15.73 -7.83 0.73
C PRO A 378 14.61 -8.23 1.69
N HIS A 379 13.39 -8.34 1.17
CA HIS A 379 12.20 -8.68 1.97
C HIS A 379 11.66 -10.03 1.56
N THR A 380 11.61 -10.98 2.50
CA THR A 380 11.27 -12.41 2.40
C THR A 380 12.26 -13.25 1.59
N TYR A 381 12.44 -14.50 2.02
CA TYR A 381 13.32 -15.44 1.31
C TYR A 381 12.73 -15.88 -0.03
N SER A 382 11.41 -16.09 -0.08
CA SER A 382 10.68 -16.51 -1.30
C SER A 382 10.86 -15.48 -2.42
N ARG A 383 10.60 -14.18 -2.15
CA ARG A 383 10.76 -13.10 -3.12
C ARG A 383 12.23 -12.94 -3.53
N THR A 384 13.15 -12.95 -2.55
CA THR A 384 14.58 -12.82 -2.84
C THR A 384 15.04 -13.92 -3.80
N LYS A 385 14.60 -15.17 -3.59
CA LYS A 385 14.92 -16.27 -4.47
C LYS A 385 14.29 -16.15 -5.86
N ALA A 386 13.01 -15.78 -5.92
CA ALA A 386 12.26 -15.65 -7.19
C ALA A 386 12.87 -14.58 -8.11
N PHE A 387 13.32 -13.46 -7.55
CA PHE A 387 13.83 -12.32 -8.31
C PHE A 387 15.34 -12.12 -8.21
N LEU A 388 16.10 -13.11 -7.75
CA LEU A 388 17.52 -13.00 -7.48
C LEU A 388 18.33 -12.37 -8.63
N PRO A 389 18.22 -12.80 -9.92
CA PRO A 389 18.93 -12.16 -11.03
C PRO A 389 18.46 -10.73 -11.29
N LYS A 390 17.15 -10.47 -11.16
CA LYS A 390 16.57 -9.13 -11.39
C LYS A 390 17.03 -8.13 -10.32
N PHE A 391 17.18 -8.56 -9.06
CA PHE A 391 17.75 -7.73 -8.01
C PHE A 391 19.20 -7.32 -8.33
N ALA A 392 20.03 -8.28 -8.74
CA ALA A 392 21.39 -7.99 -9.10
C ALA A 392 21.48 -7.01 -10.30
N GLU A 393 20.65 -7.22 -11.33
CA GLU A 393 20.57 -6.35 -12.50
C GLU A 393 20.18 -4.91 -12.14
N VAL A 394 19.09 -4.75 -11.37
CA VAL A 394 18.58 -3.40 -11.07
C VAL A 394 19.48 -2.65 -10.09
N LEU A 395 19.96 -3.31 -9.03
CA LEU A 395 20.79 -2.70 -8.02
C LEU A 395 22.16 -2.27 -8.58
N SER A 396 22.73 -3.01 -9.55
CA SER A 396 24.01 -2.64 -10.18
C SER A 396 23.97 -1.34 -11.01
N GLN A 397 22.83 -0.67 -11.04
CA GLN A 397 22.71 0.66 -11.65
C GLN A 397 23.08 1.80 -10.68
N ALA A 398 23.27 1.53 -9.38
CA ALA A 398 23.85 2.46 -8.43
C ALA A 398 25.39 2.41 -8.46
N ASP A 399 26.06 3.44 -7.93
CA ASP A 399 27.52 3.45 -7.83
C ASP A 399 27.97 2.52 -6.69
N HIS A 400 27.29 2.58 -5.55
CA HIS A 400 27.58 1.77 -4.37
C HIS A 400 26.32 1.10 -3.86
N VAL A 401 26.41 -0.21 -3.56
CA VAL A 401 25.32 -0.99 -2.98
C VAL A 401 25.78 -1.73 -1.73
N ILE A 402 25.04 -1.55 -0.66
CA ILE A 402 25.25 -2.28 0.58
C ILE A 402 24.02 -3.16 0.83
N LEU A 403 24.23 -4.47 0.93
CA LEU A 403 23.20 -5.44 1.26
C LEU A 403 23.19 -5.68 2.77
N ALA A 404 22.00 -5.55 3.39
CA ALA A 404 21.72 -6.04 4.73
C ALA A 404 21.21 -7.50 4.67
N ASP A 405 21.08 -8.15 5.83
CA ASP A 405 20.40 -9.45 5.90
C ASP A 405 18.95 -9.38 5.45
N ILE A 406 18.46 -10.50 4.89
CA ILE A 406 17.07 -10.62 4.44
C ILE A 406 16.14 -10.40 5.64
N PHE A 407 15.17 -9.49 5.48
CA PHE A 407 14.08 -9.35 6.43
C PHE A 407 13.07 -10.48 6.21
N ALA A 408 13.08 -11.46 7.13
CA ALA A 408 12.30 -12.69 6.98
C ALA A 408 10.77 -12.49 7.00
N ALA A 409 10.28 -11.40 7.62
CA ALA A 409 8.85 -11.17 7.88
C ALA A 409 8.20 -12.38 8.59
N ARG A 410 7.46 -13.22 7.86
CA ARG A 410 6.76 -14.40 8.39
C ARG A 410 7.40 -15.73 7.98
N GLU A 411 8.42 -15.67 7.12
CA GLU A 411 9.04 -16.86 6.57
C GLU A 411 10.12 -17.40 7.49
N PRO A 412 10.20 -18.74 7.68
CA PRO A 412 11.34 -19.34 8.36
C PRO A 412 12.57 -19.27 7.45
N ASP A 413 13.73 -19.04 8.04
CA ASP A 413 15.00 -19.20 7.33
C ASP A 413 15.24 -20.68 7.04
N THR A 414 15.28 -21.02 5.76
CA THR A 414 15.54 -22.37 5.28
C THR A 414 16.95 -22.54 4.70
N GLY A 415 17.76 -21.48 4.71
CA GLY A 415 19.09 -21.46 4.09
C GLY A 415 19.10 -21.56 2.56
N MET A 416 17.96 -21.36 1.90
CA MET A 416 17.84 -21.50 0.44
C MET A 416 18.37 -20.32 -0.36
N VAL A 417 18.49 -19.16 0.27
CA VAL A 417 18.97 -17.90 -0.35
C VAL A 417 19.42 -16.96 0.75
N SER A 418 20.41 -16.13 0.44
CA SER A 418 20.96 -15.08 1.31
C SER A 418 21.21 -13.81 0.52
N SER A 419 21.43 -12.70 1.20
CA SER A 419 21.86 -11.46 0.55
C SER A 419 23.20 -11.61 -0.18
N MET A 420 24.07 -12.52 0.27
CA MET A 420 25.32 -12.84 -0.40
C MET A 420 25.13 -13.42 -1.81
N ASP A 421 24.00 -14.03 -2.09
CA ASP A 421 23.72 -14.55 -3.44
C ASP A 421 23.51 -13.40 -4.43
N ILE A 422 22.89 -12.29 -4.00
CA ILE A 422 22.80 -11.05 -4.80
C ILE A 422 24.20 -10.46 -5.01
N VAL A 423 24.99 -10.31 -3.94
CA VAL A 423 26.37 -9.81 -4.02
C VAL A 423 27.19 -10.63 -5.02
N ASN A 424 27.09 -11.96 -4.99
CA ASN A 424 27.84 -12.83 -5.88
C ASN A 424 27.48 -12.61 -7.36
N LEU A 425 26.22 -12.32 -7.68
CA LEU A 425 25.79 -12.00 -9.04
C LEU A 425 26.24 -10.59 -9.49
N MET A 426 26.49 -9.68 -8.56
CA MET A 426 26.93 -8.31 -8.87
C MET A 426 28.46 -8.16 -9.00
N LYS A 427 29.27 -9.17 -8.66
CA LYS A 427 30.74 -9.09 -8.62
C LYS A 427 31.41 -8.65 -9.92
N ASP A 428 30.81 -8.96 -11.05
CA ASP A 428 31.33 -8.65 -12.37
C ASP A 428 30.75 -7.37 -12.99
N THR A 429 29.97 -6.61 -12.20
CA THR A 429 29.41 -5.30 -12.59
C THR A 429 30.37 -4.16 -12.20
N SER A 430 30.10 -2.95 -12.68
CA SER A 430 30.85 -1.74 -12.29
C SER A 430 30.46 -1.19 -10.91
N CYS A 431 29.39 -1.70 -10.32
CA CYS A 431 28.90 -1.29 -9.01
C CYS A 431 29.80 -1.80 -7.89
N ASP A 432 30.17 -0.93 -6.95
CA ASP A 432 30.86 -1.32 -5.72
C ASP A 432 29.85 -1.91 -4.73
N VAL A 433 29.92 -3.23 -4.52
CA VAL A 433 28.92 -3.97 -3.74
C VAL A 433 29.53 -4.59 -2.48
N HIS A 434 28.86 -4.34 -1.34
CA HIS A 434 29.22 -4.88 -0.03
C HIS A 434 28.04 -5.56 0.65
N TYR A 435 28.36 -6.42 1.60
CA TYR A 435 27.37 -7.05 2.50
C TYR A 435 27.86 -6.93 3.93
N PHE A 436 26.96 -6.53 4.82
CA PHE A 436 27.20 -6.55 6.27
C PHE A 436 25.98 -7.14 6.99
N PRO A 437 26.22 -8.03 7.97
CA PRO A 437 25.15 -8.73 8.66
C PRO A 437 24.40 -7.86 9.68
N THR A 438 24.98 -6.74 10.12
CA THR A 438 24.37 -5.88 11.13
C THR A 438 24.24 -4.43 10.66
N PHE A 439 23.21 -3.75 11.12
CA PHE A 439 23.01 -2.31 10.82
C PHE A 439 24.15 -1.43 11.34
N GLY A 440 24.72 -1.78 12.52
CA GLY A 440 25.85 -1.04 13.07
C GLY A 440 27.08 -1.08 12.18
N GLU A 441 27.41 -2.23 11.57
CA GLU A 441 28.52 -2.34 10.60
C GLU A 441 28.22 -1.53 9.33
N ILE A 442 27.00 -1.50 8.86
CA ILE A 442 26.57 -0.68 7.72
C ILE A 442 26.73 0.81 8.05
N GLU A 443 26.28 1.24 9.21
CA GLU A 443 26.37 2.64 9.67
C GLU A 443 27.83 3.09 9.79
N ASP A 444 28.70 2.29 10.39
CA ASP A 444 30.13 2.60 10.56
C ASP A 444 30.84 2.67 9.21
N TYR A 445 30.48 1.80 8.25
CA TYR A 445 31.01 1.82 6.91
C TYR A 445 30.56 3.11 6.17
N LEU A 446 29.29 3.43 6.21
CA LEU A 446 28.72 4.62 5.55
C LEU A 446 29.34 5.91 6.11
N LEU A 447 29.47 6.07 7.44
CA LEU A 447 30.07 7.26 8.06
C LEU A 447 31.52 7.51 7.65
N SER A 448 32.22 6.48 7.17
CA SER A 448 33.61 6.60 6.73
C SER A 448 33.79 6.77 5.20
N HIS A 449 32.72 6.57 4.41
CA HIS A 449 32.82 6.54 2.96
C HIS A 449 31.95 7.57 2.24
N VAL A 450 30.72 7.83 2.71
CA VAL A 450 29.84 8.84 2.10
C VAL A 450 30.37 10.25 2.33
N LYS A 451 30.32 11.10 1.31
CA LYS A 451 30.94 12.44 1.34
C LYS A 451 30.32 13.38 0.31
N GLY A 452 30.69 14.66 0.39
CA GLY A 452 30.29 15.64 -0.63
C GLY A 452 28.79 15.71 -0.80
N HIS A 453 28.34 15.75 -2.03
CA HIS A 453 26.93 15.79 -2.40
C HIS A 453 26.39 14.41 -2.79
N ASP A 454 26.86 13.35 -2.11
CA ASP A 454 26.33 12.00 -2.34
C ASP A 454 24.84 11.90 -1.99
N LEU A 455 24.18 10.97 -2.66
CA LEU A 455 22.79 10.60 -2.36
C LEU A 455 22.76 9.21 -1.72
N LEU A 456 22.31 9.13 -0.48
CA LEU A 456 22.18 7.88 0.27
C LEU A 456 20.73 7.47 0.37
N ILE A 457 20.38 6.29 -0.15
CA ILE A 457 19.01 5.74 -0.10
C ILE A 457 19.00 4.47 0.74
N THR A 458 18.23 4.46 1.84
CA THR A 458 17.83 3.23 2.51
C THR A 458 16.60 2.65 1.83
N MET A 459 16.63 1.38 1.43
CA MET A 459 15.62 0.79 0.55
C MET A 459 15.18 -0.59 1.03
N GLY A 460 13.87 -0.78 1.21
CA GLY A 460 13.29 -2.06 1.60
C GLY A 460 12.03 -1.94 2.46
N ALA A 461 11.19 -2.99 2.48
CA ALA A 461 9.96 -3.04 3.25
C ALA A 461 10.16 -3.39 4.73
N GLY A 462 11.39 -3.76 5.12
CA GLY A 462 11.77 -4.08 6.50
C GLY A 462 12.13 -2.84 7.33
N ASP A 463 13.07 -3.03 8.23
CA ASP A 463 13.50 -2.02 9.20
C ASP A 463 14.77 -1.26 8.81
N VAL A 464 15.21 -1.38 7.56
CA VAL A 464 16.39 -0.70 6.98
C VAL A 464 16.35 0.82 7.13
N VAL A 465 15.16 1.43 7.19
CA VAL A 465 14.96 2.86 7.46
C VAL A 465 15.69 3.33 8.72
N LYS A 466 15.84 2.46 9.72
CA LYS A 466 16.54 2.76 10.98
C LYS A 466 18.00 3.15 10.74
N ILE A 467 18.65 2.60 9.73
CA ILE A 467 20.05 2.95 9.38
C ILE A 467 20.16 4.44 9.06
N GLY A 468 19.32 4.96 8.17
CA GLY A 468 19.28 6.39 7.84
C GLY A 468 18.97 7.27 9.05
N GLU A 469 17.99 6.85 9.88
CA GLU A 469 17.59 7.57 11.08
C GLU A 469 18.70 7.62 12.15
N GLU A 470 19.41 6.51 12.36
CA GLU A 470 20.54 6.47 13.32
C GLU A 470 21.76 7.26 12.82
N LEU A 471 22.05 7.23 11.51
CA LEU A 471 23.09 8.06 10.92
C LEU A 471 22.82 9.55 11.13
N LEU A 472 21.58 10.01 10.90
CA LEU A 472 21.17 11.39 11.14
C LEU A 472 21.30 11.78 12.62
N LYS A 473 20.93 10.90 13.57
CA LYS A 473 21.11 11.14 15.01
C LYS A 473 22.58 11.22 15.40
N LYS A 474 23.41 10.27 14.96
CA LYS A 474 24.86 10.24 15.26
C LYS A 474 25.60 11.48 14.75
N THR A 475 25.07 12.14 13.73
CA THR A 475 25.69 13.33 13.12
C THR A 475 25.10 14.64 13.61
N ALA A 476 23.87 14.66 14.16
CA ALA A 476 23.26 15.83 14.78
C ALA A 476 23.93 16.26 16.09
N ASP A 477 24.60 15.32 16.78
CA ASP A 477 25.28 15.54 18.05
C ASP A 477 26.76 15.98 17.87
N LYS A 478 27.23 16.17 16.63
CA LYS A 478 28.58 16.66 16.30
C LYS A 478 28.55 18.07 15.76
#